data_048646038fdd95983eb3ad2442823cc6
#
_entry.id   048646038fdd95983eb3ad2442823cc6
#
_cell.length_a   1.000
_cell.length_b   1.000
_cell.length_c   1.000
_cell.angle_alpha   90.00
_cell.angle_beta   90.00
_cell.angle_gamma   90.00
#
_symmetry.space_group_name_H-M   'P 1'
#
loop_
_entity.id
_entity.type
_entity.pdbx_description
1 polymer ?
#
loop_
_entity_poly.entity_id
_entity_poly.type
_entity_poly.pdbx_seq_one_letter_code
_entity_poly.pdbx_strand_id
1 'polypeptide(L)'
;MKMEIIPSEYKILVVDDVLSNVLLLKVLLTNEKFNVVTAMNGTQALKMVETELPDLVLLDVMMPDISGFEVAQQLKAKPGYEQIPIIFLTALNSTADIVKGFQTGANDFISKPFNKEELIIRVTHQISLIAAKRIIYNQTEELKRTIKGRDKLYSVIAHDLRSPMASIKMVLNMLM
;
A
#
# COMPACT_ATOMS: atom_id res chain seq x y z
N MET A 1 -15.76 5.97 14.39
CA MET A 1 -14.46 6.65 14.55
C MET A 1 -14.00 7.10 13.16
N LYS A 2 -13.96 8.42 12.88
CA LYS A 2 -13.39 8.90 11.60
C LYS A 2 -11.90 8.59 11.61
N MET A 3 -11.42 7.92 10.59
CA MET A 3 -10.00 7.68 10.37
C MET A 3 -9.36 9.03 10.04
N GLU A 4 -8.54 9.56 10.93
CA GLU A 4 -7.81 10.80 10.71
C GLU A 4 -6.55 10.45 9.91
N ILE A 5 -6.47 10.95 8.69
CA ILE A 5 -5.31 10.79 7.83
C ILE A 5 -4.40 11.98 8.09
N ILE A 6 -3.14 11.71 8.42
CA ILE A 6 -2.10 12.73 8.54
C ILE A 6 -1.32 12.72 7.22
N PRO A 7 -1.56 13.66 6.29
CA PRO A 7 -0.98 13.61 4.94
C PRO A 7 0.54 13.57 4.92
N SER A 8 1.22 14.22 5.88
CA SER A 8 2.68 14.25 5.98
C SER A 8 3.34 12.89 6.27
N GLU A 9 2.57 11.89 6.67
CA GLU A 9 3.04 10.51 6.87
C GLU A 9 3.07 9.71 5.56
N TYR A 10 2.51 10.26 4.47
CA TYR A 10 2.42 9.59 3.19
C TYR A 10 3.32 10.25 2.15
N LYS A 11 4.14 9.44 1.50
CA LYS A 11 5.06 9.86 0.44
C LYS A 11 4.48 9.54 -0.93
N ILE A 12 4.38 10.55 -1.79
CA ILE A 12 3.85 10.45 -3.14
C ILE A 12 4.98 10.68 -4.13
N LEU A 13 5.20 9.72 -5.03
CA LEU A 13 6.11 9.88 -6.15
C LEU A 13 5.33 10.41 -7.35
N VAL A 14 5.75 11.54 -7.88
CA VAL A 14 5.22 12.15 -9.11
C VAL A 14 6.19 11.92 -10.25
N VAL A 15 5.72 11.32 -11.33
CA VAL A 15 6.51 10.97 -12.52
C VAL A 15 5.86 11.56 -13.76
N ASP A 16 6.54 12.49 -14.42
CA ASP A 16 6.11 13.08 -15.70
C ASP A 16 7.37 13.63 -16.38
N ASP A 17 7.50 13.51 -17.71
CA ASP A 17 8.65 14.01 -18.46
C ASP A 17 8.60 15.52 -18.71
N VAL A 18 7.45 16.14 -18.47
CA VAL A 18 7.23 17.58 -18.59
C VAL A 18 7.41 18.28 -17.24
N LEU A 19 8.48 19.04 -17.09
CA LEU A 19 8.84 19.72 -15.85
C LEU A 19 7.71 20.58 -15.25
N SER A 20 6.94 21.28 -16.08
CA SER A 20 5.81 22.10 -15.62
C SER A 20 4.71 21.26 -14.95
N ASN A 21 4.46 20.05 -15.44
CA ASN A 21 3.52 19.12 -14.82
C ASN A 21 4.03 18.66 -13.46
N VAL A 22 5.30 18.25 -13.38
CA VAL A 22 5.93 17.82 -12.13
C VAL A 22 5.86 18.92 -11.08
N LEU A 23 6.21 20.16 -11.46
CA LEU A 23 6.18 21.30 -10.53
C LEU A 23 4.75 21.62 -10.07
N LEU A 24 3.77 21.62 -10.99
CA LEU A 24 2.37 21.85 -10.67
C LEU A 24 1.87 20.82 -9.67
N LEU A 25 2.03 19.53 -9.95
CA LEU A 25 1.59 18.44 -9.09
C LEU A 25 2.28 18.49 -7.73
N LYS A 26 3.59 18.76 -7.71
CA LYS A 26 4.35 18.92 -6.47
C LYS A 26 3.78 20.04 -5.61
N VAL A 27 3.52 21.21 -6.19
CA VAL A 27 2.94 22.35 -5.45
C VAL A 27 1.55 22.01 -4.91
N LEU A 28 0.66 21.43 -5.74
CA LEU A 28 -0.69 21.08 -5.33
C LEU A 28 -0.69 20.09 -4.16
N LEU A 29 0.10 19.03 -4.25
CA LEU A 29 0.17 17.99 -3.22
C LEU A 29 0.89 18.46 -1.94
N THR A 30 1.92 19.27 -2.07
CA THR A 30 2.62 19.84 -0.90
C THR A 30 1.74 20.83 -0.14
N ASN A 31 0.88 21.59 -0.83
CA ASN A 31 -0.11 22.46 -0.19
C ASN A 31 -1.13 21.64 0.66
N GLU A 32 -1.44 20.43 0.24
CA GLU A 32 -2.25 19.47 1.02
C GLU A 32 -1.44 18.69 2.07
N LYS A 33 -0.19 19.10 2.31
CA LYS A 33 0.73 18.55 3.33
C LYS A 33 1.28 17.17 3.04
N PHE A 34 1.15 16.64 1.83
CA PHE A 34 1.80 15.38 1.45
C PHE A 34 3.31 15.54 1.30
N ASN A 35 4.05 14.47 1.57
CA ASN A 35 5.48 14.39 1.27
C ASN A 35 5.65 13.99 -0.20
N VAL A 36 6.29 14.84 -1.02
CA VAL A 36 6.33 14.64 -2.47
C VAL A 36 7.77 14.50 -2.97
N VAL A 37 8.05 13.40 -3.64
CA VAL A 37 9.27 13.14 -4.40
C VAL A 37 8.94 13.07 -5.89
N THR A 38 9.90 13.37 -6.75
CA THR A 38 9.65 13.54 -8.19
C THR A 38 10.66 12.79 -9.04
N ALA A 39 10.22 12.31 -10.20
CA ALA A 39 11.07 11.74 -11.25
C ALA A 39 10.65 12.29 -12.62
N MET A 40 11.62 12.45 -13.53
CA MET A 40 11.42 13.06 -14.84
C MET A 40 11.31 12.04 -15.97
N ASN A 41 11.41 10.74 -15.68
CA ASN A 41 11.28 9.65 -16.64
C ASN A 41 11.06 8.31 -15.92
N GLY A 42 10.70 7.28 -16.69
CA GLY A 42 10.37 5.97 -16.12
C GLY A 42 11.56 5.25 -15.47
N THR A 43 12.75 5.36 -16.04
CA THR A 43 13.97 4.77 -15.46
C THR A 43 14.29 5.39 -14.10
N GLN A 44 14.18 6.72 -13.99
CA GLN A 44 14.34 7.40 -12.71
C GLN A 44 13.25 7.02 -11.71
N ALA A 45 12.01 6.86 -12.18
CA ALA A 45 10.89 6.45 -11.34
C ALA A 45 11.13 5.09 -10.67
N LEU A 46 11.59 4.09 -11.43
CA LEU A 46 11.92 2.77 -10.90
C LEU A 46 12.98 2.83 -9.79
N LYS A 47 14.03 3.63 -10.01
CA LYS A 47 15.07 3.86 -9.00
C LYS A 47 14.53 4.58 -7.77
N MET A 48 13.70 5.61 -7.96
CA MET A 48 13.10 6.37 -6.86
C MET A 48 12.16 5.51 -6.01
N VAL A 49 11.44 4.57 -6.60
CA VAL A 49 10.62 3.61 -5.82
C VAL A 49 11.48 2.78 -4.88
N GLU A 50 12.66 2.34 -5.32
CA GLU A 50 13.57 1.53 -4.50
C GLU A 50 14.20 2.33 -3.35
N THR A 51 14.56 3.58 -3.59
CA THR A 51 15.26 4.42 -2.61
C THR A 51 14.32 5.14 -1.66
N GLU A 52 13.18 5.60 -2.16
CA GLU A 52 12.25 6.47 -1.44
C GLU A 52 11.06 5.72 -0.82
N LEU A 53 10.75 4.53 -1.33
CA LEU A 53 9.63 3.69 -0.88
C LEU A 53 8.30 4.48 -0.77
N PRO A 54 7.81 5.06 -1.88
CA PRO A 54 6.60 5.86 -1.85
C PRO A 54 5.37 5.03 -1.53
N ASP A 55 4.38 5.68 -0.94
CA ASP A 55 3.08 5.06 -0.63
C ASP A 55 2.13 5.07 -1.82
N LEU A 56 2.32 6.01 -2.75
CA LEU A 56 1.50 6.20 -3.95
C LEU A 56 2.39 6.71 -5.09
N VAL A 57 2.14 6.26 -6.31
CA VAL A 57 2.82 6.75 -7.51
C VAL A 57 1.78 7.41 -8.44
N LEU A 58 2.01 8.67 -8.79
CA LEU A 58 1.36 9.37 -9.90
C LEU A 58 2.27 9.24 -11.11
N LEU A 59 1.83 8.59 -12.17
CA LEU A 59 2.70 8.12 -13.25
C LEU A 59 2.15 8.54 -14.60
N ASP A 60 2.89 9.38 -15.32
CA ASP A 60 2.56 9.68 -16.72
C ASP A 60 2.67 8.41 -17.58
N VAL A 61 1.70 8.25 -18.47
CA VAL A 61 1.66 7.13 -19.41
C VAL A 61 2.65 7.33 -20.54
N MET A 62 2.75 8.56 -21.05
CA MET A 62 3.52 8.89 -22.26
C MET A 62 4.87 9.51 -21.90
N MET A 63 5.90 8.70 -21.84
CA MET A 63 7.27 9.15 -21.58
C MET A 63 8.23 8.62 -22.66
N PRO A 64 9.33 9.36 -22.98
CA PRO A 64 10.20 9.05 -24.12
C PRO A 64 11.12 7.84 -23.91
N ASP A 65 11.45 7.46 -22.66
CA ASP A 65 12.36 6.33 -22.35
C ASP A 65 11.60 5.00 -22.27
N ILE A 66 10.85 4.80 -21.22
CA ILE A 66 9.92 3.69 -21.03
C ILE A 66 8.54 4.23 -20.67
N SER A 67 7.50 3.63 -21.22
CA SER A 67 6.14 4.07 -20.98
C SER A 67 5.71 3.84 -19.52
N GLY A 68 4.75 4.65 -19.05
CA GLY A 68 4.19 4.44 -17.72
C GLY A 68 3.56 3.06 -17.55
N PHE A 69 3.03 2.46 -18.62
CA PHE A 69 2.53 1.07 -18.57
C PHE A 69 3.64 0.07 -18.27
N GLU A 70 4.80 0.23 -18.90
CA GLU A 70 5.97 -0.64 -18.66
C GLU A 70 6.53 -0.45 -17.25
N VAL A 71 6.60 0.79 -16.76
CA VAL A 71 6.97 1.09 -15.36
C VAL A 71 6.02 0.39 -14.40
N ALA A 72 4.71 0.54 -14.60
CA ALA A 72 3.69 -0.10 -13.76
C ALA A 72 3.83 -1.63 -13.76
N GLN A 73 4.01 -2.23 -14.94
CA GLN A 73 4.19 -3.67 -15.09
C GLN A 73 5.42 -4.18 -14.34
N GLN A 74 6.56 -3.47 -14.45
CA GLN A 74 7.77 -3.83 -13.73
C GLN A 74 7.61 -3.71 -12.21
N LEU A 75 6.95 -2.66 -11.72
CA LEU A 75 6.68 -2.49 -10.30
C LEU A 75 5.75 -3.58 -9.77
N LYS A 76 4.69 -3.92 -10.50
CA LYS A 76 3.73 -4.96 -10.09
C LYS A 76 4.32 -6.37 -10.14
N ALA A 77 5.32 -6.62 -10.98
CA ALA A 77 6.04 -7.90 -11.04
C ALA A 77 7.10 -8.06 -9.95
N LYS A 78 7.51 -6.98 -9.28
CA LYS A 78 8.61 -7.00 -8.31
C LYS A 78 8.11 -7.20 -6.89
N PRO A 79 8.52 -8.29 -6.18
CA PRO A 79 8.12 -8.53 -4.79
C PRO A 79 8.41 -7.33 -3.88
N GLY A 80 7.40 -6.93 -3.10
CA GLY A 80 7.47 -5.80 -2.18
C GLY A 80 6.97 -4.46 -2.75
N TYR A 81 6.86 -4.32 -4.07
CA TYR A 81 6.33 -3.12 -4.71
C TYR A 81 4.96 -3.31 -5.37
N GLU A 82 4.52 -4.55 -5.54
CA GLU A 82 3.23 -4.91 -6.15
C GLU A 82 2.02 -4.27 -5.47
N GLN A 83 2.16 -3.94 -4.19
CA GLN A 83 1.09 -3.34 -3.39
C GLN A 83 1.04 -1.81 -3.49
N ILE A 84 2.08 -1.15 -4.05
CA ILE A 84 2.09 0.31 -4.19
C ILE A 84 1.02 0.70 -5.22
N PRO A 85 0.01 1.49 -4.85
CA PRO A 85 -1.01 1.94 -5.79
C PRO A 85 -0.41 2.91 -6.81
N ILE A 86 -0.93 2.83 -8.03
CA ILE A 86 -0.52 3.66 -9.16
C ILE A 86 -1.75 4.36 -9.70
N ILE A 87 -1.68 5.69 -9.81
CA ILE A 87 -2.63 6.52 -10.54
C ILE A 87 -1.95 6.97 -11.84
N PHE A 88 -2.50 6.60 -12.98
CA PHE A 88 -1.98 7.10 -14.25
C PHE A 88 -2.41 8.54 -14.53
N LEU A 89 -1.46 9.33 -15.02
CA LEU A 89 -1.69 10.67 -15.55
C LEU A 89 -1.73 10.52 -17.09
N THR A 90 -2.84 10.86 -17.71
CA THR A 90 -2.99 10.54 -19.14
C THR A 90 -3.74 11.60 -19.92
N ALA A 91 -3.27 11.86 -21.14
CA ALA A 91 -4.04 12.56 -22.19
C ALA A 91 -4.87 11.57 -23.03
N LEU A 92 -4.74 10.28 -22.79
CA LEU A 92 -5.42 9.22 -23.54
C LEU A 92 -6.88 9.12 -23.06
N ASN A 93 -7.80 9.35 -23.98
CA ASN A 93 -9.24 9.32 -23.70
C ASN A 93 -9.94 8.10 -24.32
N SER A 94 -9.17 7.16 -24.93
CA SER A 94 -9.76 5.96 -25.52
C SER A 94 -10.08 4.92 -24.45
N THR A 95 -11.21 4.25 -24.59
CA THR A 95 -11.60 3.13 -23.72
C THR A 95 -10.55 2.02 -23.71
N ALA A 96 -9.87 1.80 -24.85
CA ALA A 96 -8.83 0.78 -24.97
C ALA A 96 -7.62 1.08 -24.08
N ASP A 97 -7.19 2.34 -24.00
CA ASP A 97 -6.06 2.75 -23.16
C ASP A 97 -6.39 2.64 -21.66
N ILE A 98 -7.61 3.00 -21.29
CA ILE A 98 -8.11 2.84 -19.90
C ILE A 98 -8.11 1.36 -19.50
N VAL A 99 -8.65 0.48 -20.37
CA VAL A 99 -8.67 -0.97 -20.12
C VAL A 99 -7.25 -1.52 -19.99
N LYS A 100 -6.34 -1.14 -20.89
CA LYS A 100 -4.93 -1.52 -20.84
C LYS A 100 -4.29 -1.09 -19.52
N GLY A 101 -4.56 0.12 -19.07
CA GLY A 101 -4.02 0.63 -17.81
C GLY A 101 -4.47 -0.20 -16.60
N PHE A 102 -5.76 -0.52 -16.49
CA PHE A 102 -6.23 -1.40 -15.41
C PHE A 102 -5.61 -2.80 -15.49
N GLN A 103 -5.43 -3.35 -16.69
CA GLN A 103 -4.77 -4.64 -16.88
C GLN A 103 -3.29 -4.63 -16.46
N THR A 104 -2.61 -3.48 -16.51
CA THR A 104 -1.23 -3.32 -16.03
C THR A 104 -1.13 -3.09 -14.51
N GLY A 105 -2.29 -3.06 -13.82
CA GLY A 105 -2.34 -2.96 -12.37
C GLY A 105 -2.50 -1.53 -11.83
N ALA A 106 -2.95 -0.57 -12.67
CA ALA A 106 -3.32 0.75 -12.19
C ALA A 106 -4.52 0.69 -11.23
N ASN A 107 -4.52 1.58 -10.27
CA ASN A 107 -5.59 1.71 -9.28
C ASN A 107 -6.60 2.81 -9.68
N ASP A 108 -6.15 3.81 -10.45
CA ASP A 108 -6.98 4.92 -10.91
C ASP A 108 -6.32 5.68 -12.07
N PHE A 109 -7.03 6.68 -12.62
CA PHE A 109 -6.58 7.56 -13.71
C PHE A 109 -6.95 9.01 -13.42
N ILE A 110 -6.10 9.94 -13.87
CA ILE A 110 -6.36 11.37 -13.88
C ILE A 110 -6.06 11.90 -15.28
N SER A 111 -7.04 12.56 -15.89
CA SER A 111 -6.89 13.14 -17.23
C SER A 111 -6.09 14.42 -17.21
N LYS A 112 -5.27 14.62 -18.24
CA LYS A 112 -4.63 15.91 -18.52
C LYS A 112 -5.57 16.76 -19.44
N PRO A 113 -5.72 18.07 -19.22
CA PRO A 113 -5.08 18.90 -18.20
C PRO A 113 -5.65 18.64 -16.79
N PHE A 114 -4.78 18.77 -15.77
CA PHE A 114 -5.14 18.43 -14.39
C PHE A 114 -6.17 19.38 -13.80
N ASN A 115 -7.26 18.82 -13.27
CA ASN A 115 -8.16 19.53 -12.36
C ASN A 115 -7.68 19.32 -10.93
N LYS A 116 -7.52 20.41 -10.16
CA LYS A 116 -7.01 20.37 -8.79
C LYS A 116 -7.92 19.54 -7.88
N GLU A 117 -9.22 19.79 -7.93
CA GLU A 117 -10.19 19.13 -7.08
C GLU A 117 -10.22 17.61 -7.36
N GLU A 118 -10.22 17.22 -8.64
CA GLU A 118 -10.18 15.81 -9.05
C GLU A 118 -8.91 15.14 -8.57
N LEU A 119 -7.73 15.76 -8.76
CA LEU A 119 -6.45 15.25 -8.31
C LEU A 119 -6.46 14.96 -6.81
N ILE A 120 -6.86 15.96 -6.01
CA ILE A 120 -6.85 15.84 -4.56
C ILE A 120 -7.84 14.78 -4.07
N ILE A 121 -9.04 14.71 -4.65
CA ILE A 121 -10.04 13.68 -4.30
C ILE A 121 -9.50 12.28 -4.58
N ARG A 122 -8.92 12.04 -5.77
CA ARG A 122 -8.40 10.72 -6.14
C ARG A 122 -7.21 10.30 -5.30
N VAL A 123 -6.26 11.21 -5.07
CA VAL A 123 -5.10 10.98 -4.20
C VAL A 123 -5.55 10.68 -2.78
N THR A 124 -6.42 11.50 -2.20
CA THR A 124 -6.93 11.30 -0.83
C THR A 124 -7.69 9.98 -0.70
N HIS A 125 -8.47 9.60 -1.72
CA HIS A 125 -9.16 8.32 -1.75
C HIS A 125 -8.17 7.14 -1.70
N GLN A 126 -7.11 7.15 -2.53
CA GLN A 126 -6.09 6.10 -2.51
C GLN A 126 -5.33 6.06 -1.18
N ILE A 127 -4.97 7.21 -0.62
CA ILE A 127 -4.34 7.29 0.71
C ILE A 127 -5.26 6.72 1.80
N SER A 128 -6.57 6.98 1.72
CA SER A 128 -7.56 6.41 2.65
C SER A 128 -7.58 4.87 2.60
N LEU A 129 -7.50 4.30 1.40
CA LEU A 129 -7.43 2.85 1.21
C LEU A 129 -6.13 2.26 1.78
N ILE A 130 -4.99 2.94 1.59
CA ILE A 130 -3.70 2.54 2.17
C ILE A 130 -3.78 2.56 3.70
N ALA A 131 -4.30 3.63 4.27
CA ALA A 131 -4.47 3.79 5.71
C ALA A 131 -5.35 2.69 6.31
N ALA A 132 -6.49 2.41 5.68
CA ALA A 132 -7.39 1.32 6.11
C ALA A 132 -6.69 -0.04 6.07
N LYS A 133 -5.92 -0.32 5.00
CA LYS A 133 -5.16 -1.57 4.83
C LYS A 133 -4.11 -1.73 5.93
N ARG A 134 -3.39 -0.66 6.30
CA ARG A 134 -2.41 -0.65 7.40
C ARG A 134 -3.06 -0.96 8.75
N ILE A 135 -4.22 -0.37 9.04
CA ILE A 135 -4.96 -0.62 10.27
C ILE A 135 -5.37 -2.09 10.35
N ILE A 136 -5.98 -2.64 9.29
CA ILE A 136 -6.41 -4.03 9.23
C ILE A 136 -5.21 -4.98 9.43
N TYR A 137 -4.09 -4.70 8.77
CA TYR A 137 -2.88 -5.49 8.91
C TYR A 137 -2.37 -5.51 10.36
N ASN A 138 -2.25 -4.33 10.98
CA ASN A 138 -1.77 -4.21 12.36
C ASN A 138 -2.69 -4.94 13.36
N GLN A 139 -4.02 -4.79 13.22
CA GLN A 139 -5.00 -5.49 14.06
C GLN A 139 -4.92 -7.01 13.87
N THR A 140 -4.72 -7.47 12.64
CA THR A 140 -4.58 -8.90 12.33
C THR A 140 -3.34 -9.48 12.99
N GLU A 141 -2.20 -8.77 12.94
CA GLU A 141 -0.96 -9.21 13.57
C GLU A 141 -1.05 -9.20 15.10
N GLU A 142 -1.70 -8.21 15.70
CA GLU A 142 -1.96 -8.15 17.13
C GLU A 142 -2.84 -9.33 17.58
N LEU A 143 -3.91 -9.60 16.83
CA LEU A 143 -4.80 -10.74 17.11
C LEU A 143 -4.05 -12.07 17.01
N LYS A 144 -3.22 -12.28 15.99
CA LYS A 144 -2.39 -13.48 15.85
C LYS A 144 -1.45 -13.67 17.05
N ARG A 145 -0.82 -12.59 17.54
CA ARG A 145 0.05 -12.64 18.73
C ARG A 145 -0.74 -13.03 19.97
N THR A 146 -1.93 -12.46 20.16
CA THR A 146 -2.82 -12.77 21.29
C THR A 146 -3.25 -14.24 21.28
N ILE A 147 -3.65 -14.77 20.11
CA ILE A 147 -4.04 -16.18 19.94
C ILE A 147 -2.86 -17.10 20.28
N LYS A 148 -1.68 -16.84 19.74
CA LYS A 148 -0.47 -17.64 20.04
C LYS A 148 -0.13 -17.63 21.53
N GLY A 149 -0.25 -16.49 22.20
CA GLY A 149 -0.04 -16.35 23.63
C GLY A 149 -1.03 -17.21 24.45
N ARG A 150 -2.31 -17.14 24.09
CA ARG A 150 -3.37 -17.95 24.70
C ARG A 150 -3.13 -19.46 24.52
N ASP A 151 -2.79 -19.89 23.30
CA ASP A 151 -2.55 -21.30 23.02
C ASP A 151 -1.35 -21.86 23.77
N LYS A 152 -0.29 -21.05 23.93
CA LYS A 152 0.85 -21.38 24.79
C LYS A 152 0.42 -21.54 26.26
N LEU A 153 -0.41 -20.63 26.76
CA LEU A 153 -0.93 -20.71 28.14
C LEU A 153 -1.75 -21.99 28.35
N TYR A 154 -2.65 -22.30 27.43
CA TYR A 154 -3.45 -23.54 27.51
C TYR A 154 -2.56 -24.79 27.48
N SER A 155 -1.49 -24.79 26.68
CA SER A 155 -0.54 -25.90 26.63
C SER A 155 0.17 -26.11 27.97
N VAL A 156 0.60 -25.03 28.62
CA VAL A 156 1.24 -25.07 29.94
C VAL A 156 0.26 -25.60 31.01
N ILE A 157 -0.97 -25.04 31.05
CA ILE A 157 -1.99 -25.46 32.00
C ILE A 157 -2.34 -26.95 31.80
N ALA A 158 -2.52 -27.40 30.56
CA ALA A 158 -2.81 -28.79 30.24
C ALA A 158 -1.69 -29.74 30.67
N HIS A 159 -0.43 -29.32 30.53
CA HIS A 159 0.73 -30.07 31.00
C HIS A 159 0.75 -30.14 32.54
N ASP A 160 0.55 -29.03 33.20
CA ASP A 160 0.62 -28.96 34.67
C ASP A 160 -0.54 -29.66 35.38
N LEU A 161 -1.71 -29.75 34.71
CA LEU A 161 -2.85 -30.51 35.22
C LEU A 161 -2.70 -32.03 34.96
N ARG A 162 -1.93 -32.46 33.99
CA ARG A 162 -1.77 -33.89 33.62
C ARG A 162 -1.10 -34.67 34.74
N SER A 163 -0.12 -34.07 35.44
CA SER A 163 0.62 -34.72 36.52
C SER A 163 -0.28 -35.03 37.74
N PRO A 164 -1.01 -34.07 38.36
CA PRO A 164 -1.90 -34.35 39.47
C PRO A 164 -3.08 -35.28 39.08
N MET A 165 -3.61 -35.16 37.85
CA MET A 165 -4.66 -36.06 37.36
C MET A 165 -4.17 -37.50 37.27
N ALA A 166 -2.96 -37.75 36.81
CA ALA A 166 -2.35 -39.07 36.78
C ALA A 166 -2.18 -39.66 38.17
N SER A 167 -1.74 -38.84 39.15
CA SER A 167 -1.59 -39.25 40.55
C SER A 167 -2.95 -39.63 41.19
N ILE A 168 -4.00 -38.83 40.96
CA ILE A 168 -5.36 -39.13 41.42
C ILE A 168 -5.87 -40.44 40.82
N LYS A 169 -5.67 -40.64 39.51
CA LYS A 169 -6.07 -41.87 38.84
C LYS A 169 -5.36 -43.10 39.39
N MET A 170 -4.07 -42.97 39.74
CA MET A 170 -3.29 -44.04 40.34
C MET A 170 -3.78 -44.40 41.73
N VAL A 171 -4.12 -43.45 42.55
CA VAL A 171 -4.70 -43.66 43.88
C VAL A 171 -6.08 -44.33 43.80
N LEU A 172 -6.94 -43.86 42.89
CA LEU A 172 -8.26 -44.48 42.70
C LEU A 172 -8.17 -45.95 42.26
N ASN A 173 -7.19 -46.25 41.35
CA ASN A 173 -7.00 -47.65 40.93
C ASN A 173 -6.41 -48.57 41.99
N MET A 174 -5.80 -48.03 43.08
CA MET A 174 -5.31 -48.82 44.23
C MET A 174 -6.40 -49.09 45.27
N LEU A 175 -7.50 -48.34 45.21
CA LEU A 175 -8.63 -48.47 46.14
C LEU A 175 -9.76 -49.35 45.61
N MET A 176 -9.69 -49.81 44.38
CA MET A 176 -10.59 -50.79 43.76
C MET A 176 -9.93 -52.17 43.66
#